data_da2f364bf615c4aaa6341f721c6ac7a6
#
_entry.id   da2f364bf615c4aaa6341f721c6ac7a6
#
_cell.length_a   1.000
_cell.length_b   1.000
_cell.length_c   1.000
_cell.angle_alpha   90.00
_cell.angle_beta   90.00
_cell.angle_gamma   90.00
#
_symmetry.space_group_name_H-M   'P 1'
#
loop_
_entity.id
_entity.type
_entity.pdbx_description
1 polymer ?
#
loop_
_entity_poly.entity_id
_entity_poly.type
_entity_poly.pdbx_seq_one_letter_code
_entity_poly.pdbx_strand_id
1 'polypeptide(L)'
;MTQLGAILIPTGNIADLDRERSRRSLGPDVRPDSKKKRNYLLTPAYRTTSLLEILGYTETQLAAYLEHIRWGGLGLGVQACPKCGSIDRHYRCASINGWKCKGCAKQFSVLSGTRVHGMKMSLKTFMSFAMHFMEAKDSMSSRELSGLHDLDYQTAHVLTLKVREAIRETMGSEGPLTGYVQADAAYFMKYVRPGNVGTGAALAAKEIQKNAGLDEDGKLPAKVNESMHALVVFVQAGQQCHRRYRIAMIKTENQVDLLTLGQQFCAKEAILVTDQHSAYNFFSGEFVAHHQVNHNKEFQTRDGVNTNLAENIFSRIRAAVHGAWHRMSVQNLVEYGWEVAWRQEMVGSDNL
;
A
#
# COMPACT_ATOMS: atom_id res chain seq x y z
N MET A 1 10.98 -3.23 -9.86
CA MET A 1 11.06 -4.01 -8.60
C MET A 1 10.07 -5.14 -8.68
N THR A 2 10.43 -6.35 -8.29
CA THR A 2 9.45 -7.43 -8.13
C THR A 2 8.54 -7.12 -6.94
N GLN A 3 7.29 -7.54 -6.96
CA GLN A 3 6.33 -7.34 -5.85
C GLN A 3 6.88 -7.82 -4.50
N LEU A 4 7.67 -8.89 -4.49
CA LEU A 4 8.38 -9.39 -3.31
C LEU A 4 9.50 -8.47 -2.81
N GLY A 5 10.10 -7.67 -3.68
CA GLY A 5 11.11 -6.70 -3.31
C GLY A 5 10.60 -5.65 -2.33
N ALA A 6 9.33 -5.21 -2.48
CA ALA A 6 8.70 -4.28 -1.58
C ALA A 6 8.61 -4.78 -0.12
N ILE A 7 8.35 -6.08 0.07
CA ILE A 7 8.24 -6.70 1.40
C ILE A 7 9.61 -6.87 2.08
N LEU A 8 10.67 -6.92 1.29
CA LEU A 8 12.03 -7.20 1.75
C LEU A 8 12.92 -5.95 1.88
N ILE A 9 12.38 -4.75 1.64
CA ILE A 9 13.14 -3.51 1.80
C ILE A 9 13.54 -3.34 3.28
N PRO A 10 14.83 -3.04 3.56
CA PRO A 10 15.28 -2.76 4.91
C PRO A 10 14.59 -1.53 5.49
N THR A 11 14.26 -1.57 6.79
CA THR A 11 13.81 -0.41 7.55
C THR A 11 15.00 0.51 7.80
N GLY A 12 15.34 1.39 6.86
CA GLY A 12 16.47 2.31 6.97
C GLY A 12 16.66 3.08 5.67
N ASN A 13 17.32 4.21 5.75
CA ASN A 13 17.46 5.25 4.74
C ASN A 13 17.58 4.74 3.29
N ILE A 14 16.53 4.93 2.50
CA ILE A 14 16.37 4.40 1.13
C ILE A 14 16.98 5.36 0.08
N ALA A 15 17.53 6.49 0.50
CA ALA A 15 18.02 7.55 -0.40
C ALA A 15 19.06 7.10 -1.44
N ASP A 16 19.73 5.95 -1.24
CA ASP A 16 20.75 5.46 -2.17
C ASP A 16 20.21 4.53 -3.27
N LEU A 17 18.98 4.06 -3.18
CA LEU A 17 18.39 3.16 -4.18
C LEU A 17 17.85 3.89 -5.43
N ASP A 18 17.55 5.18 -5.31
CA ASP A 18 16.99 5.96 -6.45
C ASP A 18 18.02 6.31 -7.53
N ARG A 19 19.32 6.30 -7.23
CA ARG A 19 20.37 6.57 -8.22
C ARG A 19 20.55 5.45 -9.25
N GLU A 20 20.20 4.22 -8.94
CA GLU A 20 20.33 3.08 -9.87
C GLU A 20 19.10 2.88 -10.76
N ARG A 21 17.91 3.34 -10.33
CA ARG A 21 16.68 3.27 -11.13
C ARG A 21 16.76 4.03 -12.46
N SER A 22 17.53 5.13 -12.51
CA SER A 22 17.67 5.98 -13.70
C SER A 22 18.53 5.39 -14.82
N ARG A 23 19.20 4.26 -14.62
CA ARG A 23 20.19 3.73 -15.59
C ARG A 23 19.75 2.48 -16.36
N ARG A 24 18.58 1.90 -16.08
CA ARG A 24 18.08 0.78 -16.89
C ARG A 24 17.33 1.33 -18.11
N SER A 25 18.05 1.43 -19.22
CA SER A 25 17.49 1.70 -20.54
C SER A 25 16.42 0.64 -20.86
N LEU A 26 15.24 1.14 -21.21
CA LEU A 26 14.14 0.36 -21.78
C LEU A 26 14.65 -0.44 -22.99
N GLY A 27 14.40 -1.75 -22.97
CA GLY A 27 14.59 -2.61 -24.13
C GLY A 27 13.66 -2.18 -25.29
N PRO A 28 13.86 -2.71 -26.51
CA PRO A 28 13.17 -2.23 -27.70
C PRO A 28 11.65 -2.32 -27.55
N ASP A 29 11.02 -1.22 -27.92
CA ASP A 29 9.59 -0.93 -27.92
C ASP A 29 8.81 -1.97 -28.76
N VAL A 30 8.33 -3.03 -28.14
CA VAL A 30 7.41 -3.96 -28.77
C VAL A 30 6.00 -3.39 -28.59
N ARG A 31 5.56 -2.55 -29.53
CA ARG A 31 4.17 -2.10 -29.58
C ARG A 31 3.27 -3.32 -29.85
N PRO A 32 2.32 -3.65 -28.97
CA PRO A 32 1.39 -4.73 -29.25
C PRO A 32 0.49 -4.32 -30.42
N ASP A 33 0.36 -5.23 -31.36
CA ASP A 33 -0.51 -5.11 -32.52
C ASP A 33 -1.95 -4.71 -32.12
N SER A 34 -2.43 -3.58 -32.64
CA SER A 34 -3.61 -2.84 -32.19
C SER A 34 -4.95 -3.55 -32.41
N LYS A 35 -4.97 -4.76 -32.95
CA LYS A 35 -6.20 -5.46 -33.40
C LYS A 35 -6.81 -6.45 -32.41
N LYS A 36 -6.16 -6.78 -31.29
CA LYS A 36 -6.78 -7.54 -30.18
C LYS A 36 -6.25 -6.97 -28.87
N LYS A 37 -7.02 -6.14 -28.21
CA LYS A 37 -6.81 -5.75 -26.81
C LYS A 37 -6.95 -7.00 -25.91
N ARG A 38 -5.93 -7.85 -25.88
CA ARG A 38 -5.82 -8.87 -24.82
C ARG A 38 -5.49 -8.12 -23.55
N ASN A 39 -6.27 -8.37 -22.50
CA ASN A 39 -5.92 -7.87 -21.18
C ASN A 39 -4.54 -8.45 -20.83
N TYR A 40 -3.54 -7.60 -20.68
CA TYR A 40 -2.17 -7.98 -20.35
C TYR A 40 -2.10 -8.89 -19.12
N LEU A 41 -2.94 -8.61 -18.11
CA LEU A 41 -3.06 -9.41 -16.88
C LEU A 41 -3.43 -10.89 -17.13
N LEU A 42 -3.98 -11.21 -18.30
CA LEU A 42 -4.34 -12.57 -18.70
C LEU A 42 -3.25 -13.23 -19.57
N THR A 43 -2.13 -12.57 -19.80
CA THR A 43 -1.02 -13.13 -20.60
C THR A 43 0.00 -13.82 -19.68
N PRO A 44 0.70 -14.87 -20.17
CA PRO A 44 1.80 -15.50 -19.41
C PRO A 44 2.95 -14.51 -19.09
N ALA A 45 3.13 -13.47 -19.91
CA ALA A 45 4.14 -12.45 -19.70
C ALA A 45 3.92 -11.62 -18.43
N TYR A 46 2.71 -11.59 -17.89
CA TYR A 46 2.41 -10.93 -16.61
C TYR A 46 3.00 -11.68 -15.40
N ARG A 47 3.17 -13.00 -15.52
CA ARG A 47 3.64 -13.85 -14.42
C ARG A 47 5.13 -14.15 -14.59
N THR A 48 5.97 -13.52 -13.78
CA THR A 48 7.40 -13.80 -13.76
C THR A 48 7.75 -15.05 -12.96
N THR A 49 6.94 -15.40 -11.95
CA THR A 49 7.12 -16.58 -11.09
C THR A 49 5.75 -17.10 -10.68
N SER A 50 5.51 -18.40 -10.82
CA SER A 50 4.25 -19.02 -10.40
C SER A 50 4.33 -19.57 -8.98
N LEU A 51 3.17 -19.68 -8.30
CA LEU A 51 3.10 -20.35 -6.99
C LEU A 51 3.61 -21.80 -7.05
N LEU A 52 3.31 -22.53 -8.12
CA LEU A 52 3.79 -23.91 -8.30
C LEU A 52 5.31 -23.97 -8.40
N GLU A 53 5.94 -22.99 -9.03
CA GLU A 53 7.39 -22.88 -9.10
C GLU A 53 7.99 -22.64 -7.70
N ILE A 54 7.45 -21.71 -6.94
CA ILE A 54 7.85 -21.45 -5.55
C ILE A 54 7.71 -22.70 -4.67
N LEU A 55 6.61 -23.42 -4.80
CA LEU A 55 6.40 -24.66 -4.05
C LEU A 55 7.37 -25.79 -4.43
N GLY A 56 7.90 -25.76 -5.65
CA GLY A 56 8.91 -26.68 -6.14
C GLY A 56 10.31 -26.42 -5.58
N TYR A 57 10.60 -25.20 -5.08
CA TYR A 57 11.92 -24.84 -4.57
C TYR A 57 12.20 -25.42 -3.17
N THR A 58 13.45 -25.75 -2.93
CA THR A 58 13.98 -26.06 -1.59
C THR A 58 14.17 -24.77 -0.79
N GLU A 59 14.26 -24.87 0.54
CA GLU A 59 14.56 -23.72 1.41
C GLU A 59 15.85 -22.98 0.99
N THR A 60 16.87 -23.70 0.54
CA THR A 60 18.13 -23.09 0.07
C THR A 60 17.94 -22.31 -1.24
N GLN A 61 17.14 -22.85 -2.18
CA GLN A 61 16.82 -22.15 -3.42
C GLN A 61 15.98 -20.91 -3.17
N LEU A 62 15.00 -20.99 -2.25
CA LEU A 62 14.21 -19.84 -1.84
C LEU A 62 15.06 -18.76 -1.17
N ALA A 63 16.00 -19.14 -0.31
CA ALA A 63 16.92 -18.19 0.29
C ALA A 63 17.79 -17.49 -0.77
N ALA A 64 18.30 -18.22 -1.76
CA ALA A 64 19.06 -17.66 -2.87
C ALA A 64 18.20 -16.75 -3.77
N TYR A 65 16.95 -17.12 -4.01
CA TYR A 65 15.99 -16.31 -4.76
C TYR A 65 15.70 -14.96 -4.04
N LEU A 66 15.43 -15.00 -2.74
CA LEU A 66 15.23 -13.80 -1.93
C LEU A 66 16.50 -12.96 -1.79
N GLU A 67 17.67 -13.61 -1.73
CA GLU A 67 18.99 -12.95 -1.74
C GLU A 67 19.19 -12.16 -3.03
N HIS A 68 18.84 -12.74 -4.17
CA HIS A 68 18.91 -12.06 -5.46
C HIS A 68 17.97 -10.86 -5.52
N ILE A 69 16.73 -11.00 -5.06
CA ILE A 69 15.77 -9.89 -4.99
C ILE A 69 16.32 -8.76 -4.11
N ARG A 70 16.87 -9.10 -2.94
CA ARG A 70 17.26 -8.11 -1.94
C ARG A 70 18.58 -7.42 -2.27
N TRP A 71 19.56 -8.17 -2.76
CA TRP A 71 20.93 -7.70 -2.97
C TRP A 71 21.46 -7.90 -4.39
N GLY A 72 20.60 -8.25 -5.34
CA GLY A 72 21.02 -8.52 -6.72
C GLY A 72 21.79 -7.38 -7.38
N GLY A 73 21.51 -6.13 -6.99
CA GLY A 73 22.25 -4.95 -7.45
C GLY A 73 23.68 -4.84 -6.90
N LEU A 74 24.01 -5.58 -5.84
CA LEU A 74 25.35 -5.59 -5.22
C LEU A 74 26.26 -6.71 -5.79
N GLY A 75 25.75 -7.51 -6.71
CA GLY A 75 26.45 -8.66 -7.29
C GLY A 75 26.21 -9.97 -6.52
N LEU A 76 26.35 -11.10 -7.23
CA LEU A 76 26.09 -12.42 -6.66
C LEU A 76 27.02 -12.72 -5.49
N GLY A 77 26.44 -13.11 -4.38
CA GLY A 77 27.15 -13.48 -3.15
C GLY A 77 27.68 -12.30 -2.33
N VAL A 78 27.27 -11.06 -2.65
CA VAL A 78 27.60 -9.86 -1.89
C VAL A 78 26.37 -9.40 -1.13
N GLN A 79 26.45 -9.31 0.20
CA GLN A 79 25.33 -8.95 1.06
C GLN A 79 25.66 -7.70 1.88
N ALA A 80 24.65 -6.86 2.14
CA ALA A 80 24.74 -5.76 3.08
C ALA A 80 24.29 -6.21 4.48
N CYS A 81 25.17 -6.03 5.47
CA CYS A 81 24.83 -6.34 6.86
C CYS A 81 23.79 -5.36 7.39
N PRO A 82 22.62 -5.82 7.88
CA PRO A 82 21.57 -4.92 8.35
C PRO A 82 21.91 -4.19 9.66
N LYS A 83 22.98 -4.59 10.36
CA LYS A 83 23.41 -3.94 11.62
C LYS A 83 24.43 -2.83 11.41
N CYS A 84 25.45 -3.07 10.60
CA CYS A 84 26.57 -2.13 10.44
C CYS A 84 26.74 -1.59 9.01
N GLY A 85 25.88 -2.00 8.06
CA GLY A 85 25.95 -1.56 6.68
C GLY A 85 27.12 -2.14 5.86
N SER A 86 28.03 -2.94 6.47
CA SER A 86 29.17 -3.50 5.76
C SER A 86 28.71 -4.39 4.60
N ILE A 87 29.21 -4.10 3.41
CA ILE A 87 28.90 -4.82 2.17
C ILE A 87 30.11 -5.68 1.82
N ASP A 88 29.93 -7.00 1.85
CA ASP A 88 30.99 -7.98 1.57
C ASP A 88 30.39 -9.36 1.30
N ARG A 89 31.22 -10.30 0.82
CA ARG A 89 30.99 -11.75 0.91
C ARG A 89 31.24 -12.19 2.35
N HIS A 90 30.17 -12.18 3.14
CA HIS A 90 30.23 -12.58 4.54
C HIS A 90 30.40 -14.09 4.72
N TYR A 91 30.76 -14.52 5.94
CA TYR A 91 30.89 -15.94 6.23
C TYR A 91 29.54 -16.65 6.22
N ARG A 92 29.38 -17.70 5.43
CA ARG A 92 28.14 -18.50 5.38
C ARG A 92 27.93 -19.23 6.70
N CYS A 93 26.73 -19.13 7.26
CA CYS A 93 26.27 -19.85 8.45
C CYS A 93 25.11 -20.78 8.07
N ALA A 94 25.40 -22.08 7.94
CA ALA A 94 24.39 -23.07 7.53
C ALA A 94 23.28 -23.23 8.58
N SER A 95 23.60 -23.12 9.88
CA SER A 95 22.62 -23.29 10.97
C SER A 95 21.45 -22.31 10.96
N ILE A 96 21.65 -21.11 10.36
CA ILE A 96 20.59 -20.06 10.26
C ILE A 96 20.19 -19.78 8.80
N ASN A 97 20.68 -20.59 7.87
CA ASN A 97 20.58 -20.34 6.42
C ASN A 97 20.89 -18.87 6.06
N GLY A 98 21.99 -18.34 6.62
CA GLY A 98 22.34 -16.92 6.54
C GLY A 98 23.85 -16.70 6.60
N TRP A 99 24.27 -15.57 7.16
CA TRP A 99 25.65 -15.11 7.16
C TRP A 99 26.09 -14.61 8.54
N LYS A 100 27.39 -14.65 8.78
CA LYS A 100 28.07 -13.94 9.86
C LYS A 100 28.84 -12.77 9.26
N CYS A 101 28.53 -11.55 9.68
CA CYS A 101 29.16 -10.35 9.18
C CYS A 101 30.66 -10.32 9.48
N LYS A 102 31.50 -10.00 8.51
CA LYS A 102 32.93 -9.80 8.69
C LYS A 102 33.27 -8.57 9.52
N GLY A 103 32.45 -7.49 9.40
CA GLY A 103 32.71 -6.24 10.10
C GLY A 103 32.32 -6.27 11.57
N CYS A 104 31.07 -6.71 11.90
CA CYS A 104 30.52 -6.65 13.27
C CYS A 104 30.25 -8.02 13.91
N ALA A 105 30.61 -9.12 13.26
CA ALA A 105 30.39 -10.50 13.68
C ALA A 105 28.93 -10.91 13.95
N LYS A 106 27.96 -10.03 13.69
CA LYS A 106 26.53 -10.33 13.85
C LYS A 106 26.07 -11.34 12.82
N GLN A 107 25.27 -12.32 13.24
CA GLN A 107 24.61 -13.24 12.34
C GLN A 107 23.33 -12.60 11.79
N PHE A 108 23.04 -12.85 10.51
CA PHE A 108 21.84 -12.35 9.84
C PHE A 108 21.43 -13.30 8.71
N SER A 109 20.15 -13.31 8.41
CA SER A 109 19.53 -14.03 7.29
C SER A 109 19.01 -13.05 6.23
N VAL A 110 18.48 -13.58 5.15
CA VAL A 110 17.86 -12.77 4.08
C VAL A 110 16.68 -11.92 4.59
N LEU A 111 16.01 -12.33 5.67
CA LEU A 111 14.90 -11.59 6.28
C LEU A 111 15.34 -10.62 7.38
N SER A 112 16.62 -10.66 7.81
CA SER A 112 17.09 -9.80 8.90
C SER A 112 17.07 -8.33 8.51
N GLY A 113 16.52 -7.47 9.39
CA GLY A 113 16.35 -6.04 9.13
C GLY A 113 15.20 -5.70 8.18
N THR A 114 14.30 -6.64 7.88
CA THR A 114 13.02 -6.39 7.19
C THR A 114 11.87 -6.42 8.17
N ARG A 115 10.67 -6.02 7.75
CA ARG A 115 9.45 -6.09 8.57
C ARG A 115 9.07 -7.51 8.99
N VAL A 116 9.51 -8.51 8.23
CA VAL A 116 9.30 -9.93 8.52
C VAL A 116 10.48 -10.57 9.26
N HIS A 117 11.39 -9.75 9.81
CA HIS A 117 12.48 -10.23 10.65
C HIS A 117 11.96 -11.03 11.85
N GLY A 118 12.66 -12.13 12.17
CA GLY A 118 12.33 -12.96 13.32
C GLY A 118 11.13 -13.90 13.14
N MET A 119 10.60 -14.04 11.94
CA MET A 119 9.60 -15.07 11.64
C MET A 119 10.16 -16.47 11.97
N LYS A 120 9.29 -17.30 12.57
CA LYS A 120 9.61 -18.70 12.90
C LYS A 120 9.09 -19.71 11.87
N MET A 121 8.42 -19.25 10.81
CA MET A 121 7.95 -20.12 9.73
C MET A 121 9.03 -20.37 8.67
N SER A 122 8.83 -21.41 7.86
CA SER A 122 9.70 -21.71 6.73
C SER A 122 9.65 -20.62 5.65
N LEU A 123 10.73 -20.45 4.87
CA LEU A 123 10.69 -19.53 3.73
C LEU A 123 9.65 -19.95 2.69
N LYS A 124 9.43 -21.26 2.53
CA LYS A 124 8.39 -21.79 1.63
C LYS A 124 7.00 -21.32 2.04
N THR A 125 6.64 -21.47 3.32
CA THR A 125 5.35 -20.99 3.85
C THR A 125 5.21 -19.48 3.68
N PHE A 126 6.27 -18.72 4.01
CA PHE A 126 6.26 -17.27 3.84
C PHE A 126 6.08 -16.84 2.37
N MET A 127 6.84 -17.45 1.45
CA MET A 127 6.77 -17.12 0.04
C MET A 127 5.41 -17.47 -0.56
N SER A 128 4.87 -18.64 -0.22
CA SER A 128 3.53 -19.05 -0.63
C SER A 128 2.45 -18.11 -0.09
N PHE A 129 2.57 -17.70 1.17
CA PHE A 129 1.68 -16.70 1.79
C PHE A 129 1.76 -15.35 1.06
N ALA A 130 2.96 -14.86 0.83
CA ALA A 130 3.19 -13.59 0.15
C ALA A 130 2.63 -13.62 -1.29
N MET A 131 2.82 -14.73 -2.02
CA MET A 131 2.29 -14.90 -3.37
C MET A 131 0.75 -14.85 -3.37
N HIS A 132 0.07 -15.61 -2.50
CA HIS A 132 -1.39 -15.55 -2.39
C HIS A 132 -1.87 -14.14 -2.03
N PHE A 133 -1.22 -13.49 -1.08
CA PHE A 133 -1.56 -12.11 -0.72
C PHE A 133 -1.43 -11.16 -1.91
N MET A 134 -0.35 -11.25 -2.68
CA MET A 134 -0.07 -10.36 -3.80
C MET A 134 -0.97 -10.61 -5.01
N GLU A 135 -1.25 -11.88 -5.34
CA GLU A 135 -2.05 -12.24 -6.52
C GLU A 135 -3.56 -12.06 -6.32
N ALA A 136 -4.04 -11.91 -5.10
CA ALA A 136 -5.45 -11.68 -4.82
C ALA A 136 -5.91 -10.36 -5.46
N LYS A 137 -6.97 -10.42 -6.27
CA LYS A 137 -7.48 -9.26 -7.02
C LYS A 137 -7.92 -8.11 -6.09
N ASP A 138 -8.73 -8.44 -5.08
CA ASP A 138 -9.38 -7.46 -4.21
C ASP A 138 -8.97 -7.61 -2.73
N SER A 139 -7.79 -8.21 -2.47
CA SER A 139 -7.30 -8.60 -1.15
C SER A 139 -7.79 -9.98 -0.67
N MET A 140 -7.14 -10.48 0.38
CA MET A 140 -7.54 -11.70 1.09
C MET A 140 -7.67 -11.43 2.58
N SER A 141 -8.62 -12.11 3.22
CA SER A 141 -8.74 -12.05 4.67
C SER A 141 -7.64 -12.85 5.36
N SER A 142 -7.26 -12.43 6.58
CA SER A 142 -6.29 -13.18 7.37
C SER A 142 -6.80 -14.60 7.70
N ARG A 143 -8.12 -14.81 7.72
CA ARG A 143 -8.74 -16.12 7.94
C ARG A 143 -8.52 -17.06 6.75
N GLU A 144 -8.72 -16.57 5.52
CA GLU A 144 -8.45 -17.35 4.30
C GLU A 144 -6.98 -17.73 4.23
N LEU A 145 -6.09 -16.76 4.44
CA LEU A 145 -4.65 -16.98 4.44
C LEU A 145 -4.21 -17.96 5.54
N SER A 146 -4.83 -17.91 6.73
CA SER A 146 -4.52 -18.87 7.79
C SER A 146 -4.88 -20.30 7.40
N GLY A 147 -6.07 -20.50 6.79
CA GLY A 147 -6.51 -21.81 6.32
C GLY A 147 -5.69 -22.36 5.15
N LEU A 148 -5.32 -21.50 4.19
CA LEU A 148 -4.52 -21.92 3.04
C LEU A 148 -3.08 -22.33 3.38
N HIS A 149 -2.54 -21.83 4.48
CA HIS A 149 -1.14 -22.04 4.86
C HIS A 149 -0.94 -22.79 6.17
N ASP A 150 -2.01 -23.36 6.72
CA ASP A 150 -2.00 -24.06 8.01
C ASP A 150 -1.34 -23.22 9.13
N LEU A 151 -1.70 -21.94 9.18
CA LEU A 151 -1.20 -20.99 10.16
C LEU A 151 -2.28 -20.66 11.18
N ASP A 152 -1.86 -20.41 12.42
CA ASP A 152 -2.75 -19.79 13.40
C ASP A 152 -3.25 -18.43 12.89
N TYR A 153 -4.52 -18.11 13.16
CA TYR A 153 -5.15 -16.86 12.72
C TYR A 153 -4.37 -15.60 13.15
N GLN A 154 -3.87 -15.57 14.39
CA GLN A 154 -3.07 -14.43 14.87
C GLN A 154 -1.78 -14.27 14.11
N THR A 155 -1.11 -15.38 13.82
CA THR A 155 0.12 -15.37 13.00
C THR A 155 -0.16 -14.83 11.59
N ALA A 156 -1.20 -15.31 10.92
CA ALA A 156 -1.60 -14.84 9.61
C ALA A 156 -2.00 -13.35 9.64
N HIS A 157 -2.73 -12.93 10.69
CA HIS A 157 -3.13 -11.52 10.86
C HIS A 157 -1.92 -10.59 11.06
N VAL A 158 -1.00 -10.93 11.94
CA VAL A 158 0.23 -10.17 12.16
C VAL A 158 1.07 -10.12 10.89
N LEU A 159 1.14 -11.22 10.15
CA LEU A 159 1.90 -11.26 8.90
C LEU A 159 1.28 -10.36 7.82
N THR A 160 -0.05 -10.37 7.67
CA THR A 160 -0.73 -9.46 6.75
C THR A 160 -0.50 -7.99 7.10
N LEU A 161 -0.51 -7.64 8.40
CA LEU A 161 -0.20 -6.28 8.84
C LEU A 161 1.24 -5.88 8.50
N LYS A 162 2.21 -6.77 8.76
CA LYS A 162 3.62 -6.51 8.41
C LYS A 162 3.83 -6.33 6.91
N VAL A 163 3.12 -7.08 6.08
CA VAL A 163 3.15 -6.91 4.62
C VAL A 163 2.59 -5.53 4.23
N ARG A 164 1.45 -5.12 4.80
CA ARG A 164 0.86 -3.80 4.57
C ARG A 164 1.77 -2.66 5.02
N GLU A 165 2.39 -2.78 6.19
CA GLU A 165 3.38 -1.81 6.67
C GLU A 165 4.57 -1.69 5.70
N ALA A 166 5.07 -2.82 5.17
CA ALA A 166 6.15 -2.80 4.18
C ALA A 166 5.73 -2.12 2.88
N ILE A 167 4.50 -2.35 2.40
CA ILE A 167 3.91 -1.66 1.26
C ILE A 167 3.86 -0.15 1.51
N ARG A 168 3.32 0.28 2.66
CA ARG A 168 3.24 1.70 3.04
C ARG A 168 4.63 2.36 3.05
N GLU A 169 5.61 1.73 3.66
CA GLU A 169 6.97 2.26 3.72
C GLU A 169 7.62 2.40 2.34
N THR A 170 7.42 1.39 1.48
CA THR A 170 7.97 1.41 0.13
C THR A 170 7.36 2.53 -0.71
N MET A 171 6.03 2.58 -0.78
CA MET A 171 5.33 3.60 -1.56
C MET A 171 5.49 5.00 -0.93
N GLY A 172 5.50 5.08 0.40
CA GLY A 172 5.64 6.33 1.15
C GLY A 172 7.03 6.96 1.05
N SER A 173 8.07 6.17 0.77
CA SER A 173 9.46 6.64 0.66
C SER A 173 9.78 7.35 -0.65
N GLU A 174 8.94 7.23 -1.66
CA GLU A 174 9.08 7.97 -2.90
C GLU A 174 8.90 9.47 -2.65
N GLY A 175 9.67 10.35 -3.25
CA GLY A 175 9.62 11.81 -3.06
C GLY A 175 8.20 12.42 -3.15
N PRO A 176 8.02 13.73 -2.97
CA PRO A 176 6.71 14.35 -3.00
C PRO A 176 5.97 14.14 -4.32
N LEU A 177 4.65 14.23 -4.30
CA LEU A 177 3.81 14.19 -5.49
C LEU A 177 3.99 15.49 -6.28
N THR A 178 4.04 15.38 -7.61
CA THR A 178 4.27 16.50 -8.53
C THR A 178 3.24 16.51 -9.66
N GLY A 179 3.17 17.60 -10.42
CA GLY A 179 2.24 17.71 -11.53
C GLY A 179 0.79 17.70 -11.07
N TYR A 180 -0.05 16.91 -11.71
CA TYR A 180 -1.49 16.87 -11.45
C TYR A 180 -1.81 15.91 -10.31
N VAL A 181 -2.32 16.43 -9.18
CA VAL A 181 -2.60 15.66 -7.97
C VAL A 181 -4.06 15.85 -7.57
N GLN A 182 -4.83 14.77 -7.58
CA GLN A 182 -6.19 14.75 -7.04
C GLN A 182 -6.14 14.47 -5.54
N ALA A 183 -6.89 15.22 -4.74
CA ALA A 183 -7.03 14.99 -3.32
C ALA A 183 -8.52 14.94 -2.95
N ASP A 184 -8.87 13.93 -2.15
CA ASP A 184 -10.23 13.73 -1.66
C ASP A 184 -10.19 12.98 -0.33
N ALA A 185 -11.28 13.05 0.44
CA ALA A 185 -11.41 12.38 1.73
C ALA A 185 -12.71 11.60 1.82
N ALA A 186 -12.68 10.47 2.49
CA ALA A 186 -13.87 9.68 2.76
C ALA A 186 -13.90 9.19 4.20
N TYR A 187 -15.09 9.23 4.80
CA TYR A 187 -15.31 8.79 6.16
C TYR A 187 -15.52 7.28 6.24
N PHE A 188 -14.86 6.66 7.23
CA PHE A 188 -15.02 5.25 7.56
C PHE A 188 -15.38 5.10 9.04
N MET A 189 -16.38 4.26 9.32
CA MET A 189 -16.85 4.04 10.67
C MET A 189 -15.97 3.02 11.42
N LYS A 190 -15.71 3.31 12.68
CA LYS A 190 -15.06 2.36 13.59
C LYS A 190 -15.98 1.17 13.83
N TYR A 191 -15.47 -0.05 13.55
CA TYR A 191 -16.17 -1.25 13.97
C TYR A 191 -16.05 -1.42 15.49
N VAL A 192 -17.17 -1.45 16.19
CA VAL A 192 -17.24 -1.74 17.61
C VAL A 192 -17.86 -3.14 17.77
N ARG A 193 -17.15 -4.05 18.48
CA ARG A 193 -17.67 -5.37 18.76
C ARG A 193 -18.95 -5.25 19.61
N PRO A 194 -20.04 -5.95 19.26
CA PRO A 194 -21.31 -5.86 20.02
C PRO A 194 -21.18 -6.16 21.52
N GLY A 195 -20.23 -7.02 21.91
CA GLY A 195 -19.99 -7.34 23.34
C GLY A 195 -19.22 -6.28 24.13
N ASN A 196 -18.59 -5.29 23.47
CA ASN A 196 -17.88 -4.20 24.12
C ASN A 196 -18.76 -2.94 24.30
N VAL A 197 -19.97 -3.01 23.78
CA VAL A 197 -20.97 -1.95 23.90
C VAL A 197 -22.01 -2.48 24.89
N GLY A 198 -22.16 -1.85 26.05
CA GLY A 198 -23.25 -2.17 26.96
C GLY A 198 -24.58 -2.24 26.18
N THR A 199 -25.47 -3.16 26.59
CA THR A 199 -26.67 -3.52 25.83
C THR A 199 -27.50 -2.33 25.34
N GLY A 200 -27.53 -1.23 26.09
CA GLY A 200 -28.19 0.02 25.69
C GLY A 200 -27.47 0.78 24.57
N ALA A 201 -26.14 0.72 24.53
CA ALA A 201 -25.36 1.43 23.50
C ALA A 201 -25.28 0.63 22.17
N ALA A 202 -25.45 -0.71 22.20
CA ALA A 202 -25.55 -1.53 20.99
C ALA A 202 -26.87 -1.31 20.26
N LEU A 203 -27.96 -1.11 20.98
CA LEU A 203 -29.26 -0.73 20.41
C LEU A 203 -29.21 0.69 19.85
N ALA A 204 -28.61 1.63 20.59
CA ALA A 204 -28.42 3.00 20.13
C ALA A 204 -27.52 3.07 18.87
N ALA A 205 -26.45 2.26 18.79
CA ALA A 205 -25.61 2.20 17.60
C ALA A 205 -26.33 1.62 16.37
N LYS A 206 -27.19 0.62 16.55
CA LYS A 206 -28.04 0.09 15.48
C LYS A 206 -29.11 1.09 15.06
N GLU A 207 -29.70 1.82 16.00
CA GLU A 207 -30.70 2.85 15.75
C GLU A 207 -30.08 4.06 15.06
N ILE A 208 -28.87 4.47 15.46
CA ILE A 208 -28.08 5.50 14.81
C ILE A 208 -27.68 5.07 13.38
N GLN A 209 -27.33 3.80 13.18
CA GLN A 209 -27.01 3.25 11.85
C GLN A 209 -28.23 3.19 10.93
N LYS A 210 -29.42 2.94 11.51
CA LYS A 210 -30.70 2.87 10.80
C LYS A 210 -31.28 4.26 10.52
N ASN A 211 -30.98 5.25 11.37
CA ASN A 211 -31.47 6.61 11.32
C ASN A 211 -30.35 7.64 11.07
N ALA A 212 -29.22 7.24 10.46
CA ALA A 212 -28.14 8.15 10.09
C ALA A 212 -28.58 9.07 8.93
N GLY A 213 -29.68 9.78 9.18
CA GLY A 213 -30.04 10.99 8.46
C GLY A 213 -29.19 12.15 9.00
N LEU A 214 -28.83 13.05 8.13
CA LEU A 214 -28.30 14.35 8.50
C LEU A 214 -29.34 15.06 9.40
N ASP A 215 -28.88 15.79 10.42
CA ASP A 215 -29.75 16.67 11.20
C ASP A 215 -30.34 17.79 10.30
N GLU A 216 -31.23 18.62 10.85
CA GLU A 216 -31.85 19.72 10.10
C GLU A 216 -30.83 20.70 9.51
N ASP A 217 -29.59 20.72 10.03
CA ASP A 217 -28.47 21.52 9.55
C ASP A 217 -27.55 20.75 8.57
N GLY A 218 -27.91 19.52 8.17
CA GLY A 218 -27.09 18.68 7.28
C GLY A 218 -25.85 18.08 7.93
N LYS A 219 -25.79 18.00 9.26
CA LYS A 219 -24.66 17.42 10.01
C LYS A 219 -24.99 16.03 10.53
N LEU A 220 -23.98 15.19 10.59
CA LEU A 220 -24.08 13.89 11.24
C LEU A 220 -24.19 14.06 12.78
N PRO A 221 -25.02 13.25 13.46
CA PRO A 221 -25.10 13.29 14.92
C PRO A 221 -23.72 13.20 15.59
N ALA A 222 -23.48 13.97 16.65
CA ALA A 222 -22.18 14.09 17.33
C ALA A 222 -21.56 12.73 17.73
N LYS A 223 -22.37 11.76 18.18
CA LYS A 223 -21.90 10.39 18.52
C LYS A 223 -21.43 9.58 17.31
N VAL A 224 -21.97 9.84 16.13
CA VAL A 224 -21.50 9.21 14.88
C VAL A 224 -20.18 9.84 14.47
N ASN A 225 -20.02 11.14 14.61
CA ASN A 225 -18.78 11.85 14.34
C ASN A 225 -17.59 11.35 15.20
N GLU A 226 -17.82 11.01 16.46
CA GLU A 226 -16.74 10.49 17.33
C GLU A 226 -16.19 9.12 16.90
N SER A 227 -17.00 8.32 16.21
CA SER A 227 -16.64 6.98 15.74
C SER A 227 -16.14 6.94 14.30
N MET A 228 -16.23 8.05 13.58
CA MET A 228 -15.78 8.16 12.18
C MET A 228 -14.39 8.77 12.09
N HIS A 229 -13.63 8.32 11.11
CA HIS A 229 -12.34 8.90 10.74
C HIS A 229 -12.31 9.11 9.24
N ALA A 230 -11.73 10.21 8.81
CA ALA A 230 -11.54 10.52 7.41
C ALA A 230 -10.22 9.92 6.92
N LEU A 231 -10.30 9.11 5.88
CA LEU A 231 -9.14 8.68 5.11
C LEU A 231 -8.94 9.67 3.97
N VAL A 232 -7.80 10.35 3.96
CA VAL A 232 -7.43 11.32 2.94
C VAL A 232 -6.50 10.64 1.95
N VAL A 233 -6.79 10.78 0.67
CA VAL A 233 -6.01 10.20 -0.42
C VAL A 233 -5.57 11.30 -1.37
N PHE A 234 -4.28 11.37 -1.63
CA PHE A 234 -3.69 12.18 -2.69
C PHE A 234 -3.20 11.24 -3.80
N VAL A 235 -3.62 11.49 -5.02
CA VAL A 235 -3.28 10.66 -6.19
C VAL A 235 -2.65 11.52 -7.26
N GLN A 236 -1.38 11.28 -7.55
CA GLN A 236 -0.72 11.88 -8.71
C GLN A 236 -1.13 11.11 -9.96
N ALA A 237 -1.74 11.81 -10.91
CA ALA A 237 -1.97 11.28 -12.25
C ALA A 237 -0.62 11.17 -12.98
N GLY A 238 -0.22 9.97 -13.39
CA GLY A 238 1.00 9.71 -14.13
C GLY A 238 0.74 9.59 -15.62
N GLN A 239 1.79 9.78 -16.43
CA GLN A 239 1.77 9.38 -17.82
C GLN A 239 1.83 7.85 -17.90
N GLN A 240 1.11 7.24 -18.83
CA GLN A 240 1.11 5.79 -19.07
C GLN A 240 0.65 4.92 -17.88
N CYS A 241 -0.36 5.37 -17.13
CA CYS A 241 -0.95 4.62 -16.02
C CYS A 241 -0.11 4.50 -14.74
N HIS A 242 1.08 5.03 -14.64
CA HIS A 242 1.81 5.11 -13.38
C HIS A 242 1.16 6.15 -12.47
N ARG A 243 0.60 5.68 -11.37
CA ARG A 243 -0.04 6.53 -10.36
C ARG A 243 0.77 6.44 -9.08
N ARG A 244 0.96 7.59 -8.44
CA ARG A 244 1.57 7.63 -7.11
C ARG A 244 0.54 8.07 -6.09
N TYR A 245 0.60 7.48 -4.93
CA TYR A 245 -0.40 7.69 -3.88
C TYR A 245 0.24 8.20 -2.60
N ARG A 246 -0.50 9.01 -1.84
CA ARG A 246 -0.22 9.31 -0.44
C ARG A 246 -1.54 9.19 0.31
N ILE A 247 -1.48 8.49 1.44
CA ILE A 247 -2.68 8.19 2.22
C ILE A 247 -2.41 8.52 3.68
N ALA A 248 -3.32 9.22 4.28
CA ALA A 248 -3.30 9.54 5.71
C ALA A 248 -4.70 9.42 6.30
N MET A 249 -4.77 9.35 7.61
CA MET A 249 -6.02 9.36 8.36
C MET A 249 -6.03 10.57 9.27
N ILE A 250 -7.15 11.27 9.24
CA ILE A 250 -7.45 12.39 10.15
C ILE A 250 -8.77 12.11 10.87
N LYS A 251 -9.02 12.80 11.96
CA LYS A 251 -10.26 12.60 12.71
C LYS A 251 -11.45 13.22 11.96
N THR A 252 -11.27 14.43 11.47
CA THR A 252 -12.28 15.19 10.71
C THR A 252 -11.58 16.00 9.64
N GLU A 253 -12.26 16.23 8.53
CA GLU A 253 -11.80 17.13 7.50
C GLU A 253 -11.78 18.58 8.02
N ASN A 254 -10.59 19.05 8.33
CA ASN A 254 -10.37 20.44 8.72
C ASN A 254 -9.21 21.04 7.91
N GLN A 255 -9.20 22.34 7.82
CA GLN A 255 -8.25 23.09 6.99
C GLN A 255 -6.80 22.87 7.39
N VAL A 256 -6.51 22.81 8.69
CA VAL A 256 -5.14 22.72 9.23
C VAL A 256 -4.53 21.36 8.91
N ASP A 257 -5.27 20.27 9.19
CA ASP A 257 -4.79 18.92 8.94
C ASP A 257 -4.60 18.66 7.44
N LEU A 258 -5.59 19.08 6.60
CA LEU A 258 -5.50 18.90 5.14
C LEU A 258 -4.36 19.70 4.53
N LEU A 259 -4.16 20.96 4.97
CA LEU A 259 -3.05 21.76 4.50
C LEU A 259 -1.70 21.15 4.89
N THR A 260 -1.58 20.69 6.14
CA THR A 260 -0.37 20.02 6.63
C THR A 260 -0.05 18.76 5.80
N LEU A 261 -1.07 17.94 5.50
CA LEU A 261 -0.90 16.76 4.64
C LEU A 261 -0.54 17.15 3.20
N GLY A 262 -1.17 18.18 2.65
CA GLY A 262 -0.84 18.70 1.33
C GLY A 262 0.62 19.12 1.22
N GLN A 263 1.10 19.91 2.19
CA GLN A 263 2.51 20.37 2.26
C GLN A 263 3.50 19.20 2.47
N GLN A 264 3.10 18.18 3.23
CA GLN A 264 3.93 16.99 3.47
C GLN A 264 4.03 16.09 2.24
N PHE A 265 2.94 15.94 1.49
CA PHE A 265 2.82 14.94 0.44
C PHE A 265 3.07 15.49 -0.97
N CYS A 266 2.84 16.76 -1.19
CA CYS A 266 2.92 17.37 -2.52
C CYS A 266 4.05 18.40 -2.60
N ALA A 267 4.69 18.45 -3.75
CA ALA A 267 5.62 19.53 -4.05
C ALA A 267 4.83 20.85 -4.27
N LYS A 268 5.45 22.00 -3.99
CA LYS A 268 4.81 23.32 -4.18
C LYS A 268 4.40 23.59 -5.63
N GLU A 269 5.10 22.97 -6.57
CA GLU A 269 4.84 23.04 -8.00
C GLU A 269 3.68 22.16 -8.46
N ALA A 270 3.02 21.42 -7.55
CA ALA A 270 1.88 20.59 -7.88
C ALA A 270 0.64 21.43 -8.21
N ILE A 271 -0.19 20.90 -9.10
CA ILE A 271 -1.53 21.40 -9.42
C ILE A 271 -2.53 20.53 -8.66
N LEU A 272 -3.15 21.07 -7.64
CA LEU A 272 -4.11 20.33 -6.80
C LEU A 272 -5.51 20.38 -7.39
N VAL A 273 -6.21 19.24 -7.32
CA VAL A 273 -7.61 19.10 -7.71
C VAL A 273 -8.37 18.49 -6.54
N THR A 274 -9.39 19.18 -6.06
CA THR A 274 -10.22 18.73 -4.93
C THR A 274 -11.71 18.91 -5.25
N ASP A 275 -12.56 18.40 -4.38
CA ASP A 275 -13.96 18.82 -4.35
C ASP A 275 -14.09 20.28 -3.83
N GLN A 276 -15.34 20.81 -3.83
CA GLN A 276 -15.63 22.16 -3.34
C GLN A 276 -15.80 22.24 -1.81
N HIS A 277 -15.30 21.26 -1.03
CA HIS A 277 -15.37 21.35 0.41
C HIS A 277 -14.50 22.49 0.93
N SER A 278 -15.04 23.30 1.87
CA SER A 278 -14.37 24.51 2.38
C SER A 278 -13.02 24.26 3.04
N ALA A 279 -12.79 23.06 3.52
CA ALA A 279 -11.52 22.67 4.14
C ALA A 279 -10.32 22.67 3.16
N TYR A 280 -10.56 22.64 1.85
CA TYR A 280 -9.50 22.72 0.83
C TYR A 280 -9.20 24.15 0.36
N ASN A 281 -9.93 25.17 0.81
CA ASN A 281 -9.77 26.54 0.31
C ASN A 281 -8.34 27.10 0.52
N PHE A 282 -7.63 26.65 1.57
CA PHE A 282 -6.24 27.09 1.85
C PHE A 282 -5.19 26.51 0.90
N PHE A 283 -5.54 25.54 0.05
CA PHE A 283 -4.64 25.08 -0.99
C PHE A 283 -4.37 26.15 -2.06
N SER A 284 -5.35 27.06 -2.26
CA SER A 284 -5.18 28.23 -3.11
C SER A 284 -4.16 29.19 -2.49
N GLY A 285 -2.98 29.34 -3.09
CA GLY A 285 -1.86 30.15 -2.60
C GLY A 285 -0.68 29.37 -2.02
N GLU A 286 -0.86 28.10 -1.67
CA GLU A 286 0.25 27.22 -1.24
C GLU A 286 0.87 26.43 -2.39
N PHE A 287 0.10 26.13 -3.43
CA PHE A 287 0.50 25.38 -4.61
C PHE A 287 0.39 26.24 -5.87
N VAL A 288 1.05 25.84 -6.94
CA VAL A 288 1.04 26.60 -8.22
C VAL A 288 -0.38 26.82 -8.73
N ALA A 289 -1.26 25.85 -8.59
CA ALA A 289 -2.68 25.99 -8.92
C ALA A 289 -3.54 25.05 -8.05
N HIS A 290 -4.76 25.48 -7.78
CA HIS A 290 -5.76 24.68 -7.11
C HIS A 290 -7.09 24.79 -7.89
N HIS A 291 -7.60 23.65 -8.35
CA HIS A 291 -8.87 23.54 -9.04
C HIS A 291 -9.88 22.80 -8.17
N GLN A 292 -11.08 23.34 -8.08
CA GLN A 292 -12.18 22.71 -7.33
C GLN A 292 -13.26 22.20 -8.30
N VAL A 293 -13.70 20.96 -8.13
CA VAL A 293 -14.75 20.30 -8.93
C VAL A 293 -16.04 20.23 -8.13
N ASN A 294 -17.14 20.66 -8.74
CA ASN A 294 -18.46 20.55 -8.13
C ASN A 294 -19.18 19.29 -8.61
N HIS A 295 -19.11 18.22 -7.82
CA HIS A 295 -19.74 16.93 -8.12
C HIS A 295 -21.27 16.98 -8.27
N ASN A 296 -21.93 18.01 -7.72
CA ASN A 296 -23.39 18.19 -7.86
C ASN A 296 -23.80 18.72 -9.24
N LYS A 297 -22.84 19.27 -10.01
CA LYS A 297 -23.08 19.86 -11.33
C LYS A 297 -22.40 19.12 -12.46
N GLU A 298 -21.19 18.62 -12.22
CA GLU A 298 -20.32 18.03 -13.26
C GLU A 298 -19.43 16.95 -12.66
N PHE A 299 -19.35 15.78 -13.30
CA PHE A 299 -18.36 14.76 -12.96
C PHE A 299 -16.96 15.11 -13.46
N GLN A 300 -16.88 16.05 -14.40
CA GLN A 300 -15.63 16.49 -15.01
C GLN A 300 -15.85 17.92 -15.53
N THR A 301 -14.90 18.81 -15.26
CA THR A 301 -14.93 20.16 -15.84
C THR A 301 -14.71 20.11 -17.34
N ARG A 302 -15.04 21.21 -18.06
CA ARG A 302 -14.80 21.33 -19.51
C ARG A 302 -13.34 21.07 -19.90
N ASP A 303 -12.40 21.36 -19.00
CA ASP A 303 -10.96 21.18 -19.18
C ASP A 303 -10.47 19.77 -18.78
N GLY A 304 -11.38 18.84 -18.49
CA GLY A 304 -11.04 17.47 -18.14
C GLY A 304 -10.65 17.24 -16.68
N VAL A 305 -10.79 18.25 -15.82
CA VAL A 305 -10.44 18.17 -14.39
C VAL A 305 -11.49 17.36 -13.64
N ASN A 306 -11.06 16.37 -12.85
CA ASN A 306 -11.92 15.49 -12.07
C ASN A 306 -11.20 14.93 -10.85
N THR A 307 -11.92 14.29 -9.91
CA THR A 307 -11.41 13.60 -8.71
C THR A 307 -11.59 12.08 -8.79
N ASN A 308 -11.91 11.56 -9.96
CA ASN A 308 -12.27 10.15 -10.18
C ASN A 308 -11.22 9.15 -9.70
N LEU A 309 -9.92 9.53 -9.69
CA LEU A 309 -8.85 8.63 -9.23
C LEU A 309 -8.91 8.43 -7.72
N ALA A 310 -9.15 9.50 -6.96
CA ALA A 310 -9.29 9.41 -5.51
C ALA A 310 -10.56 8.65 -5.12
N GLU A 311 -11.70 8.96 -5.77
CA GLU A 311 -12.97 8.25 -5.57
C GLU A 311 -12.87 6.76 -5.87
N ASN A 312 -12.12 6.37 -6.90
CA ASN A 312 -11.88 4.97 -7.24
C ASN A 312 -11.22 4.21 -6.08
N ILE A 313 -10.26 4.80 -5.37
CA ILE A 313 -9.64 4.19 -4.19
C ILE A 313 -10.68 3.94 -3.10
N PHE A 314 -11.52 4.92 -2.79
CA PHE A 314 -12.57 4.74 -1.78
C PHE A 314 -13.59 3.68 -2.16
N SER A 315 -13.99 3.63 -3.42
CA SER A 315 -14.90 2.60 -3.92
C SER A 315 -14.31 1.19 -3.72
N ARG A 316 -13.01 1.02 -4.02
CA ARG A 316 -12.32 -0.26 -3.82
C ARG A 316 -12.12 -0.63 -2.36
N ILE A 317 -11.80 0.35 -1.50
CA ILE A 317 -11.74 0.10 -0.04
C ILE A 317 -13.10 -0.36 0.46
N ARG A 318 -14.20 0.30 0.06
CA ARG A 318 -15.54 -0.12 0.44
C ARG A 318 -15.86 -1.54 -0.06
N ALA A 319 -15.52 -1.86 -1.31
CA ALA A 319 -15.70 -3.20 -1.86
C ALA A 319 -14.92 -4.27 -1.06
N ALA A 320 -13.66 -3.98 -0.71
CA ALA A 320 -12.83 -4.88 0.09
C ALA A 320 -13.36 -5.04 1.54
N VAL A 321 -13.91 -3.99 2.14
CA VAL A 321 -14.56 -4.04 3.45
C VAL A 321 -15.80 -4.96 3.41
N HIS A 322 -16.60 -4.89 2.34
CA HIS A 322 -17.76 -5.77 2.18
C HIS A 322 -17.38 -7.20 1.79
N GLY A 323 -16.29 -7.39 1.05
CA GLY A 323 -15.82 -8.69 0.56
C GLY A 323 -14.84 -9.38 1.50
N ALA A 324 -13.57 -9.01 1.45
CA ALA A 324 -12.48 -9.73 2.12
C ALA A 324 -12.33 -9.39 3.61
N TRP A 325 -12.57 -8.13 4.00
CA TRP A 325 -12.17 -7.68 5.35
C TRP A 325 -13.30 -7.67 6.38
N HIS A 326 -14.55 -7.55 5.97
CA HIS A 326 -15.78 -7.49 6.78
C HIS A 326 -15.74 -6.59 8.04
N ARG A 327 -14.61 -6.56 8.76
CA ARG A 327 -14.43 -5.86 10.03
C ARG A 327 -13.03 -5.25 10.08
N MET A 328 -12.94 -4.00 9.70
CA MET A 328 -11.68 -3.27 9.69
C MET A 328 -11.55 -2.43 10.96
N SER A 329 -10.40 -2.53 11.63
CA SER A 329 -10.06 -1.62 12.71
C SER A 329 -9.65 -0.28 12.13
N VAL A 330 -10.18 0.82 12.68
CA VAL A 330 -9.77 2.18 12.29
C VAL A 330 -8.27 2.39 12.47
N GLN A 331 -7.67 1.76 13.48
CA GLN A 331 -6.21 1.85 13.71
C GLN A 331 -5.38 1.35 12.52
N ASN A 332 -5.93 0.42 11.75
CA ASN A 332 -5.25 -0.17 10.58
C ASN A 332 -5.82 0.36 9.24
N LEU A 333 -6.70 1.35 9.27
CA LEU A 333 -7.37 1.89 8.07
C LEU A 333 -6.35 2.40 7.03
N VAL A 334 -5.30 3.04 7.51
CA VAL A 334 -4.23 3.57 6.64
C VAL A 334 -3.52 2.43 5.91
N GLU A 335 -3.16 1.36 6.60
CA GLU A 335 -2.49 0.18 6.03
C GLU A 335 -3.36 -0.50 4.96
N TYR A 336 -4.66 -0.59 5.21
CA TYR A 336 -5.63 -1.11 4.22
C TYR A 336 -5.75 -0.18 3.00
N GLY A 337 -5.74 1.12 3.22
CA GLY A 337 -5.72 2.11 2.15
C GLY A 337 -4.48 1.97 1.26
N TRP A 338 -3.30 1.82 1.87
CA TRP A 338 -2.05 1.61 1.14
C TRP A 338 -2.02 0.29 0.37
N GLU A 339 -2.60 -0.79 0.89
CA GLU A 339 -2.74 -2.04 0.14
C GLU A 339 -3.57 -1.84 -1.13
N VAL A 340 -4.72 -1.14 -1.03
CA VAL A 340 -5.56 -0.88 -2.20
C VAL A 340 -4.83 0.01 -3.22
N ALA A 341 -4.14 1.05 -2.77
CA ALA A 341 -3.35 1.92 -3.63
C ALA A 341 -2.24 1.14 -4.36
N TRP A 342 -1.51 0.30 -3.64
CA TRP A 342 -0.47 -0.57 -4.20
C TRP A 342 -1.03 -1.51 -5.28
N ARG A 343 -2.18 -2.16 -5.02
CA ARG A 343 -2.84 -3.00 -6.03
C ARG A 343 -3.23 -2.22 -7.29
N GLN A 344 -3.65 -0.95 -7.13
CA GLN A 344 -3.98 -0.11 -8.28
C GLN A 344 -2.75 0.33 -9.07
N GLU A 345 -1.65 0.59 -8.41
CA GLU A 345 -0.37 0.89 -9.07
C GLU A 345 0.13 -0.32 -9.87
N MET A 346 0.03 -1.53 -9.29
CA MET A 346 0.46 -2.76 -9.95
C MET A 346 -0.36 -3.09 -11.20
N VAL A 347 -1.67 -2.78 -11.23
CA VAL A 347 -2.51 -2.97 -12.42
C VAL A 347 -2.08 -2.07 -13.59
N GLY A 348 -1.51 -0.91 -13.29
CA GLY A 348 -1.07 0.06 -14.30
C GLY A 348 0.41 -0.05 -14.69
N SER A 349 1.20 -0.87 -13.99
CA SER A 349 2.63 -0.99 -14.27
C SER A 349 2.92 -2.18 -15.17
N ASP A 350 3.63 -1.92 -16.29
CA ASP A 350 4.19 -2.99 -17.15
C ASP A 350 5.43 -3.65 -16.51
N ASN A 351 5.75 -3.30 -15.28
CA ASN A 351 6.95 -3.73 -14.56
C ASN A 351 6.59 -4.72 -13.46
N LEU A 352 6.61 -5.96 -13.80
CA LEU A 352 6.77 -7.05 -12.86
C LEU A 352 8.18 -7.60 -12.91
#